data_e3011ac4074a355c23402b2b4caff0aa
#
_entry.id   e3011ac4074a355c23402b2b4caff0aa
#
_cell.length_a   1.000
_cell.length_b   1.000
_cell.length_c   1.000
_cell.angle_alpha   90.00
_cell.angle_beta   90.00
_cell.angle_gamma   90.00
#
_symmetry.space_group_name_H-M   'P 1'
#
loop_
_entity.id
_entity.type
_entity.pdbx_description
1 polymer ?
#
loop_
_entity_poly.entity_id
_entity_poly.type
_entity_poly.pdbx_seq_one_letter_code
_entity_poly.pdbx_strand_id
1 'polypeptide(L)'
;MKKMTKKQMYLYGLPGLATLFTFTMFTTYGLYFFTDVVGLSGSFAGFIMTIGTVWDAITDPLVGMISDARDPQKGRRRPFLIAFAIPFGIVTWLLFTSWNFVETTQKIYFIVVAILFYTFQTLIDIPYTSLSGEVTND
;
A
#
# COMPACT_ATOMS: atom_id res chain seq x y z
N MET A 1 9.08 17.30 -26.27
CA MET A 1 8.92 16.85 -24.86
C MET A 1 10.29 16.79 -24.19
N LYS A 2 10.37 17.16 -22.91
CA LYS A 2 11.65 17.27 -22.21
C LYS A 2 12.05 15.90 -21.68
N LYS A 3 13.09 15.27 -22.24
CA LYS A 3 13.61 13.98 -21.74
C LYS A 3 13.89 14.09 -20.23
N MET A 4 13.43 13.11 -19.48
CA MET A 4 13.68 13.06 -18.04
C MET A 4 15.16 12.92 -17.74
N THR A 5 15.68 13.68 -16.81
CA THR A 5 17.04 13.56 -16.32
C THR A 5 17.18 12.25 -15.53
N LYS A 6 18.37 11.61 -15.54
CA LYS A 6 18.66 10.39 -14.77
C LYS A 6 18.23 10.50 -13.29
N LYS A 7 18.46 11.66 -12.65
CA LYS A 7 18.01 11.94 -11.28
C LYS A 7 16.49 11.88 -11.12
N GLN A 8 15.75 12.38 -12.11
CA GLN A 8 14.27 12.32 -12.11
C GLN A 8 13.77 10.89 -12.29
N MET A 9 14.43 10.07 -13.11
CA MET A 9 14.12 8.64 -13.26
C MET A 9 14.32 7.87 -11.95
N TYR A 10 15.44 8.08 -11.25
CA TYR A 10 15.67 7.44 -9.94
C TYR A 10 14.63 7.86 -8.89
N LEU A 11 14.37 9.16 -8.75
CA LEU A 11 13.35 9.66 -7.83
C LEU A 11 11.95 9.18 -8.17
N TYR A 12 11.69 8.93 -9.45
CA TYR A 12 10.42 8.40 -9.92
C TYR A 12 10.25 6.90 -9.57
N GLY A 13 11.33 6.11 -9.59
CA GLY A 13 11.31 4.68 -9.27
C GLY A 13 11.15 4.37 -7.78
N LEU A 14 11.52 5.30 -6.88
CA LEU A 14 11.51 5.07 -5.43
C LEU A 14 10.14 4.68 -4.84
N PRO A 15 9.02 5.33 -5.20
CA PRO A 15 7.70 4.93 -4.68
C PRO A 15 7.33 3.50 -5.04
N GLY A 16 7.56 3.08 -6.28
CA GLY A 16 7.28 1.71 -6.73
C GLY A 16 8.15 0.67 -6.05
N LEU A 17 9.41 0.96 -5.78
CA LEU A 17 10.28 0.08 -4.98
C LEU A 17 9.78 -0.02 -3.54
N ALA A 18 9.35 1.09 -2.95
CA ALA A 18 8.84 1.10 -1.58
C ALA A 18 7.56 0.27 -1.44
N THR A 19 6.58 0.45 -2.33
CA THR A 19 5.32 -0.32 -2.30
C THR A 19 5.57 -1.80 -2.58
N LEU A 20 6.37 -2.13 -3.59
CA LEU A 20 6.72 -3.50 -3.94
C LEU A 20 7.44 -4.21 -2.78
N PHE A 21 8.44 -3.57 -2.19
CA PHE A 21 9.19 -4.13 -1.06
C PHE A 21 8.29 -4.36 0.16
N THR A 22 7.47 -3.39 0.51
CA THR A 22 6.58 -3.47 1.67
C THR A 22 5.51 -4.54 1.48
N PHE A 23 4.94 -4.64 0.29
CA PHE A 23 3.96 -5.67 -0.05
C PHE A 23 4.58 -7.06 -0.04
N THR A 24 5.77 -7.22 -0.60
CA THR A 24 6.50 -8.49 -0.58
C THR A 24 6.85 -8.90 0.84
N MET A 25 7.28 -7.96 1.68
CA MET A 25 7.50 -8.23 3.11
C MET A 25 6.22 -8.70 3.80
N PHE A 26 5.11 -8.01 3.57
CA PHE A 26 3.84 -8.37 4.18
C PHE A 26 3.35 -9.75 3.72
N THR A 27 3.38 -10.04 2.42
CA THR A 27 2.92 -11.33 1.89
C THR A 27 3.81 -12.51 2.30
N THR A 28 5.12 -12.27 2.45
CA THR A 28 6.09 -13.32 2.81
C THR A 28 6.14 -13.55 4.31
N TYR A 29 6.21 -12.48 5.10
CA TYR A 29 6.45 -12.55 6.54
C TYR A 29 5.22 -12.23 7.39
N GLY A 30 4.13 -11.74 6.82
CA GLY A 30 2.96 -11.32 7.57
C GLY A 30 2.32 -12.46 8.35
N LEU A 31 2.19 -13.64 7.74
CA LEU A 31 1.64 -14.80 8.42
C LEU A 31 2.50 -15.17 9.65
N TYR A 32 3.82 -15.27 9.47
CA TYR A 32 4.76 -15.54 10.53
C TYR A 32 4.68 -14.50 11.65
N PHE A 33 4.65 -13.21 11.28
CA PHE A 33 4.53 -12.13 12.25
C PHE A 33 3.25 -12.24 13.09
N PHE A 34 2.11 -12.49 12.46
CA PHE A 34 0.84 -12.60 13.17
C PHE A 34 0.76 -13.83 14.07
N THR A 35 1.34 -14.98 13.66
CA THR A 35 1.31 -16.22 14.44
C THR A 35 2.39 -16.26 15.53
N ASP A 36 3.63 -16.03 15.15
CA ASP A 36 4.77 -16.29 16.03
C ASP A 36 5.18 -15.08 16.89
N VAL A 37 5.00 -13.86 16.38
CA VAL A 37 5.36 -12.64 17.11
C VAL A 37 4.16 -12.08 17.87
N VAL A 38 3.01 -12.01 17.23
CA VAL A 38 1.78 -11.44 17.83
C VAL A 38 1.01 -12.50 18.64
N GLY A 39 1.14 -13.80 18.29
CA GLY A 39 0.47 -14.89 18.97
C GLY A 39 -0.98 -15.12 18.55
N LEU A 40 -1.39 -14.65 17.39
CA LEU A 40 -2.71 -14.92 16.82
C LEU A 40 -2.77 -16.36 16.27
N SER A 41 -3.97 -16.97 16.27
CA SER A 41 -4.15 -18.26 15.60
C SER A 41 -3.87 -18.19 14.10
N GLY A 42 -3.30 -19.22 13.52
CA GLY A 42 -3.01 -19.27 12.09
C GLY A 42 -4.25 -19.05 11.21
N SER A 43 -5.41 -19.56 11.64
CA SER A 43 -6.69 -19.32 10.95
C SER A 43 -7.07 -17.85 10.94
N PHE A 44 -6.87 -17.13 12.03
CA PHE A 44 -7.18 -15.71 12.13
C PHE A 44 -6.17 -14.85 11.35
N ALA A 45 -4.89 -15.22 11.40
CA ALA A 45 -3.85 -14.58 10.58
C ALA A 45 -4.14 -14.74 9.08
N GLY A 46 -4.52 -15.93 8.64
CA GLY A 46 -4.96 -16.17 7.26
C GLY A 46 -6.22 -15.38 6.89
N PHE A 47 -7.17 -15.23 7.82
CA PHE A 47 -8.36 -14.39 7.63
C PHE A 47 -8.00 -12.92 7.40
N ILE A 48 -7.07 -12.34 8.20
CA ILE A 48 -6.58 -10.97 8.02
C ILE A 48 -6.00 -10.78 6.61
N MET A 49 -5.16 -11.70 6.16
CA MET A 49 -4.55 -11.63 4.84
C MET A 49 -5.59 -11.75 3.71
N THR A 50 -6.57 -12.65 3.88
CA THR A 50 -7.64 -12.85 2.90
C THR A 50 -8.55 -11.64 2.79
N ILE A 51 -9.01 -11.07 3.92
CA ILE A 51 -9.87 -9.89 3.91
C ILE A 51 -9.16 -8.68 3.29
N GLY A 52 -7.86 -8.55 3.53
CA GLY A 52 -7.03 -7.53 2.90
C GLY A 52 -6.99 -7.67 1.38
N THR A 53 -6.75 -8.88 0.87
CA THR A 53 -6.73 -9.16 -0.58
C THR A 53 -8.09 -8.90 -1.24
N VAL A 54 -9.19 -9.29 -0.58
CA VAL A 54 -10.55 -9.00 -1.08
C VAL A 54 -10.82 -7.49 -1.09
N TRP A 55 -10.36 -6.79 -0.06
CA TRP A 55 -10.48 -5.33 0.02
C TRP A 55 -9.71 -4.63 -1.10
N ASP A 56 -8.50 -5.09 -1.39
CA ASP A 56 -7.65 -4.61 -2.48
C ASP A 56 -8.38 -4.75 -3.84
N ALA A 57 -8.92 -5.93 -4.13
CA ALA A 57 -9.68 -6.17 -5.35
C ALA A 57 -10.90 -5.24 -5.53
N ILE A 58 -11.47 -4.72 -4.44
CA ILE A 58 -12.59 -3.75 -4.48
C ILE A 58 -12.05 -2.32 -4.65
N THR A 59 -10.98 -1.99 -3.94
CA THR A 59 -10.44 -0.61 -3.91
C THR A 59 -9.63 -0.25 -5.15
N ASP A 60 -8.98 -1.21 -5.79
CA ASP A 60 -8.19 -0.98 -7.00
C ASP A 60 -8.97 -0.27 -8.11
N PRO A 61 -10.13 -0.77 -8.59
CA PRO A 61 -10.90 -0.09 -9.62
C PRO A 61 -11.45 1.26 -9.15
N LEU A 62 -11.80 1.41 -7.87
CA LEU A 62 -12.30 2.67 -7.32
C LEU A 62 -11.20 3.75 -7.33
N VAL A 63 -10.00 3.41 -6.87
CA VAL A 63 -8.86 4.32 -6.89
C VAL A 63 -8.44 4.64 -8.31
N GLY A 64 -8.48 3.67 -9.23
CA GLY A 64 -8.25 3.88 -10.65
C GLY A 64 -9.18 4.96 -11.21
N MET A 65 -10.49 4.81 -11.02
CA MET A 65 -11.48 5.80 -11.46
C MET A 65 -11.27 7.18 -10.85
N ILE A 66 -10.99 7.27 -9.55
CA ILE A 66 -10.77 8.54 -8.85
C ILE A 66 -9.48 9.22 -9.35
N SER A 67 -8.43 8.45 -9.58
CA SER A 67 -7.16 9.00 -10.07
C SER A 67 -7.27 9.51 -11.51
N ASP A 68 -8.05 8.85 -12.34
CA ASP A 68 -8.25 9.20 -13.76
C ASP A 68 -9.24 10.36 -13.96
N ALA A 69 -10.17 10.57 -13.04
CA ALA A 69 -11.11 11.68 -13.05
C ALA A 69 -10.46 13.05 -12.79
N ARG A 70 -9.19 13.09 -12.37
CA ARG A 70 -8.47 14.37 -12.11
C ARG A 70 -7.92 15.02 -13.37
N ASP A 71 -7.86 16.36 -13.35
CA ASP A 71 -7.40 17.19 -14.46
C ASP A 71 -5.95 16.87 -14.87
N PRO A 72 -5.69 16.55 -16.17
CA PRO A 72 -4.34 16.27 -16.68
C PRO A 72 -3.35 17.42 -16.47
N GLN A 73 -3.82 18.67 -16.54
CA GLN A 73 -2.97 19.87 -16.49
C GLN A 73 -2.34 20.10 -15.10
N LYS A 74 -2.92 19.56 -14.03
CA LYS A 74 -2.44 19.71 -12.64
C LYS A 74 -1.55 18.57 -12.16
N GLY A 75 -1.02 17.75 -13.07
CA GLY A 75 -0.23 16.58 -12.67
C GLY A 75 -1.09 15.54 -11.97
N ARG A 76 -1.98 14.91 -12.70
CA ARG A 76 -3.06 13.97 -12.33
C ARG A 76 -2.81 13.13 -11.09
N ARG A 77 -1.60 12.60 -10.94
CA ARG A 77 -1.29 11.50 -10.02
C ARG A 77 -0.25 11.84 -8.95
N ARG A 78 0.61 12.85 -9.18
CA ARG A 78 1.65 13.26 -8.22
C ARG A 78 1.14 13.62 -6.82
N PRO A 79 0.01 14.35 -6.68
CA PRO A 79 -0.50 14.70 -5.35
C PRO A 79 -0.91 13.48 -4.52
N PHE A 80 -1.36 12.37 -5.14
CA PHE A 80 -1.63 11.11 -4.45
C PHE A 80 -0.36 10.52 -3.82
N LEU A 81 0.71 10.42 -4.61
CA LEU A 81 1.97 9.86 -4.15
C LEU A 81 2.54 10.64 -2.96
N ILE A 82 2.49 11.97 -3.02
CA ILE A 82 3.01 12.82 -1.94
C ILE A 82 2.11 12.78 -0.70
N ALA A 83 0.79 12.86 -0.89
CA ALA A 83 -0.16 12.90 0.22
C ALA A 83 -0.23 11.58 0.99
N PHE A 84 -0.09 10.44 0.32
CA PHE A 84 -0.28 9.13 0.92
C PHE A 84 1.02 8.40 1.29
N ALA A 85 2.19 8.90 0.89
CA ALA A 85 3.47 8.30 1.24
C ALA A 85 3.72 8.27 2.76
N ILE A 86 3.45 9.37 3.47
CA ILE A 86 3.64 9.46 4.92
C ILE A 86 2.62 8.58 5.67
N PRO A 87 1.30 8.66 5.42
CA PRO A 87 0.32 7.76 6.01
C PRO A 87 0.64 6.28 5.75
N PHE A 88 1.08 5.92 4.55
CA PHE A 88 1.48 4.55 4.21
C PHE A 88 2.65 4.07 5.08
N GLY A 89 3.68 4.89 5.26
CA GLY A 89 4.81 4.57 6.13
C GLY A 89 4.38 4.36 7.60
N ILE A 90 3.49 5.21 8.10
CA ILE A 90 2.94 5.10 9.47
C ILE A 90 2.15 3.81 9.63
N VAL A 91 1.26 3.51 8.70
CA VAL A 91 0.42 2.30 8.75
C VAL A 91 1.26 1.04 8.61
N THR A 92 2.30 1.06 7.77
CA THR A 92 3.27 -0.05 7.67
C THR A 92 3.98 -0.28 8.99
N TRP A 93 4.43 0.78 9.65
CA TRP A 93 5.05 0.68 10.97
C TRP A 93 4.07 0.11 12.02
N LEU A 94 2.83 0.58 12.04
CA LEU A 94 1.79 0.07 12.93
C LEU A 94 1.49 -1.41 12.67
N LEU A 95 1.47 -1.85 11.42
CA LEU A 95 1.19 -3.22 11.02
C LEU A 95 2.22 -4.21 11.55
N PHE A 96 3.49 -3.82 11.59
CA PHE A 96 4.60 -4.64 12.10
C PHE A 96 4.99 -4.32 13.55
N THR A 97 4.13 -3.61 14.28
CA THR A 97 4.35 -3.32 15.71
C THR A 97 3.46 -4.24 16.55
N SER A 98 4.08 -5.00 17.45
CA SER A 98 3.36 -5.83 18.42
C SER A 98 3.04 -5.01 19.68
N TRP A 99 1.76 -4.96 20.03
CA TRP A 99 1.27 -4.31 21.24
C TRP A 99 0.70 -5.37 22.20
N ASN A 100 0.92 -5.18 23.50
CA ASN A 100 0.36 -6.05 24.54
C ASN A 100 -1.11 -5.70 24.81
N PHE A 101 -1.97 -5.89 23.82
CA PHE A 101 -3.40 -5.71 23.97
C PHE A 101 -4.08 -7.01 24.43
N VAL A 102 -5.28 -6.88 25.00
CA VAL A 102 -6.18 -8.01 25.21
C VAL A 102 -6.52 -8.63 23.85
N GLU A 103 -6.68 -9.94 23.79
CA GLU A 103 -6.83 -10.72 22.54
C GLU A 103 -7.89 -10.15 21.59
N THR A 104 -9.04 -9.74 22.10
CA THR A 104 -10.13 -9.16 21.29
C THR A 104 -9.72 -7.83 20.68
N THR A 105 -9.09 -6.95 21.45
CA THR A 105 -8.59 -5.65 20.98
C THR A 105 -7.49 -5.82 19.96
N GLN A 106 -6.60 -6.78 20.17
CA GLN A 106 -5.53 -7.11 19.26
C GLN A 106 -6.05 -7.59 17.89
N LYS A 107 -7.08 -8.44 17.88
CA LYS A 107 -7.74 -8.91 16.66
C LYS A 107 -8.35 -7.76 15.86
N ILE A 108 -9.11 -6.88 16.53
CA ILE A 108 -9.72 -5.71 15.88
C ILE A 108 -8.65 -4.76 15.35
N TYR A 109 -7.62 -4.50 16.14
CA TYR A 109 -6.50 -3.64 15.74
C TYR A 109 -5.85 -4.11 14.43
N PHE A 110 -5.48 -5.38 14.33
CA PHE A 110 -4.81 -5.89 13.14
C PHE A 110 -5.71 -5.97 11.91
N ILE A 111 -7.02 -6.21 12.07
CA ILE A 111 -7.98 -6.09 10.95
C ILE A 111 -8.01 -4.65 10.42
N VAL A 112 -8.17 -3.67 11.31
CA VAL A 112 -8.27 -2.25 10.92
C VAL A 112 -6.96 -1.78 10.26
N VAL A 113 -5.82 -2.10 10.87
CA VAL A 113 -4.50 -1.69 10.33
C VAL A 113 -4.20 -2.39 9.00
N ALA A 114 -4.57 -3.65 8.83
CA ALA A 114 -4.42 -4.36 7.56
C ALA A 114 -5.28 -3.71 6.45
N ILE A 115 -6.53 -3.39 6.72
CA ILE A 115 -7.41 -2.70 5.76
C ILE A 115 -6.82 -1.33 5.38
N LEU A 116 -6.32 -0.57 6.35
CA LEU A 116 -5.66 0.71 6.08
C LEU A 116 -4.38 0.53 5.26
N PHE A 117 -3.59 -0.50 5.55
CA PHE A 117 -2.39 -0.83 4.79
C PHE A 117 -2.70 -1.07 3.32
N TYR A 118 -3.65 -1.95 3.00
CA TYR A 118 -4.07 -2.21 1.64
C TYR A 118 -4.63 -0.95 0.97
N THR A 119 -5.46 -0.17 1.68
CA THR A 119 -6.02 1.08 1.14
C THR A 119 -4.94 2.08 0.75
N PHE A 120 -3.97 2.36 1.62
CA PHE A 120 -2.90 3.30 1.31
C PHE A 120 -1.94 2.76 0.26
N GLN A 121 -1.72 1.45 0.24
CA GLN A 121 -0.93 0.81 -0.82
C GLN A 121 -1.57 1.05 -2.18
N THR A 122 -2.86 0.74 -2.35
CA THR A 122 -3.61 0.97 -3.59
C THR A 122 -3.59 2.44 -4.01
N LEU A 123 -3.75 3.36 -3.05
CA LEU A 123 -3.71 4.82 -3.31
C LEU A 123 -2.35 5.30 -3.83
N ILE A 124 -1.28 4.55 -3.61
CA ILE A 124 0.06 4.84 -4.15
C ILE A 124 0.32 4.05 -5.43
N ASP A 125 0.04 2.75 -5.41
CA ASP A 125 0.43 1.83 -6.47
C ASP A 125 -0.33 2.06 -7.77
N ILE A 126 -1.65 2.24 -7.72
CA ILE A 126 -2.48 2.48 -8.91
C ILE A 126 -2.08 3.77 -9.64
N PRO A 127 -1.99 4.95 -9.00
CA PRO A 127 -1.51 6.15 -9.68
C PRO A 127 -0.07 6.02 -10.17
N TYR A 128 0.79 5.29 -9.46
CA TYR A 128 2.18 5.09 -9.84
C TYR A 128 2.30 4.24 -11.10
N THR A 129 1.65 3.09 -11.17
CA THR A 129 1.69 2.17 -12.33
C THR A 129 1.11 2.82 -13.57
N SER A 130 0.02 3.56 -13.43
CA SER A 130 -0.59 4.31 -14.52
C SER A 130 0.31 5.45 -15.03
N LEU A 131 1.07 6.10 -14.14
CA LEU A 131 2.03 7.14 -14.51
C LEU A 131 3.24 6.55 -15.28
N SER A 132 3.67 5.33 -14.91
CA SER A 132 4.77 4.64 -15.58
C SER A 132 4.42 4.30 -17.03
N GLY A 133 3.16 3.93 -17.30
CA GLY A 133 2.67 3.70 -18.66
C GLY A 133 2.68 4.94 -19.55
N GLU A 134 2.41 6.12 -18.99
CA GLU A 134 2.47 7.39 -19.72
C GLU A 134 3.90 7.82 -20.08
N VAL A 135 4.85 7.49 -19.21
CA VAL A 135 6.29 7.84 -19.43
C VAL A 135 6.97 6.92 -20.44
N THR A 136 6.49 5.68 -20.59
CA THR A 136 7.12 4.68 -21.50
C THR A 136 6.64 4.82 -22.95
N ASN A 137 5.49 5.47 -23.18
CA ASN A 137 4.94 5.66 -24.54
C ASN A 137 5.51 6.90 -25.28
N ASP A 138 6.50 7.57 -24.74
CA ASP A 138 7.27 8.67 -25.32
C ASP A 138 8.72 8.25 -25.65
#